data_a58eb0773f10a755eb04c9734a1cc704
#
_entry.id   a58eb0773f10a755eb04c9734a1cc704
#
_cell.length_a   1.000
_cell.length_b   1.000
_cell.length_c   1.000
_cell.angle_alpha   90.00
_cell.angle_beta   90.00
_cell.angle_gamma   90.00
#
_symmetry.space_group_name_H-M   'P 1'
#
loop_
_entity.id
_entity.type
_entity.pdbx_description
1 polymer ?
#
loop_
_entity_poly.entity_id
_entity_poly.type
_entity_poly.pdbx_seq_one_letter_code
_entity_poly.pdbx_strand_id
1 'polypeptide(L)'
;MPVRRDKDGNIIEETTRLDSAAADESTRLVTDSSDDKSTAPASSPGADTTVVIGASAAVDDEMTRAIGAPSVDPAAGESTPLGGPVVGWLVVVKGPGRGNFVPLGYGRNSIGRAPSERACLNFGDTNISRAHHAAVTYDPRGRKFYLTHGDSDNLTYLGDRPVLSVEELPPFAHISIGETVLRFVPLCGDEFDWQDGGAGD
;
A
#
# COMPACT_ATOMS: atom_id res chain seq x y z
N MET A 1 -10.27 -40.44 -11.13
CA MET A 1 -10.81 -40.49 -12.51
C MET A 1 -9.98 -41.47 -13.31
N PRO A 2 -10.56 -42.49 -14.01
CA PRO A 2 -9.81 -43.47 -14.75
C PRO A 2 -9.23 -42.85 -16.02
N VAL A 3 -7.93 -42.99 -16.21
CA VAL A 3 -7.20 -42.59 -17.41
C VAL A 3 -7.40 -43.67 -18.47
N ARG A 4 -7.90 -43.33 -19.66
CA ARG A 4 -7.99 -44.27 -20.78
C ARG A 4 -6.65 -44.34 -21.52
N ARG A 5 -6.17 -45.57 -21.74
CA ARG A 5 -4.97 -45.87 -22.56
C ARG A 5 -5.39 -46.59 -23.83
N ASP A 6 -4.69 -46.32 -24.93
CA ASP A 6 -4.85 -47.02 -26.17
C ASP A 6 -4.16 -48.42 -26.12
N LYS A 7 -4.26 -49.15 -27.22
CA LYS A 7 -3.72 -50.53 -27.34
C LYS A 7 -2.20 -50.58 -27.25
N ASP A 8 -1.53 -49.47 -27.40
CA ASP A 8 -0.08 -49.31 -27.39
C ASP A 8 0.44 -48.67 -26.11
N GLY A 9 -0.45 -48.43 -25.10
CA GLY A 9 -0.10 -47.95 -23.75
C GLY A 9 0.02 -46.43 -23.61
N ASN A 10 -0.35 -45.66 -24.63
CA ASN A 10 -0.25 -44.23 -24.64
C ASN A 10 -1.52 -43.55 -24.06
N ILE A 11 -1.35 -42.41 -23.37
CA ILE A 11 -2.44 -41.65 -22.74
C ILE A 11 -3.12 -40.81 -23.81
N ILE A 12 -4.44 -41.03 -24.00
CA ILE A 12 -5.24 -40.24 -24.91
C ILE A 12 -5.80 -39.04 -24.11
N GLU A 13 -5.27 -37.86 -24.35
CA GLU A 13 -5.88 -36.61 -23.90
C GLU A 13 -6.97 -36.18 -24.89
N GLU A 14 -8.19 -36.29 -24.45
CA GLU A 14 -9.36 -35.84 -25.22
C GLU A 14 -9.51 -34.32 -25.07
N THR A 15 -8.97 -33.57 -26.03
CA THR A 15 -9.21 -32.15 -26.22
C THR A 15 -10.63 -31.94 -26.73
N THR A 16 -11.54 -31.60 -25.84
CA THR A 16 -12.87 -31.13 -26.21
C THR A 16 -12.73 -29.75 -26.83
N ARG A 17 -12.76 -29.69 -28.16
CA ARG A 17 -13.02 -28.47 -28.91
C ARG A 17 -14.48 -28.09 -28.71
N LEU A 18 -14.72 -26.98 -28.04
CA LEU A 18 -15.97 -26.26 -28.13
C LEU A 18 -15.86 -25.31 -29.31
N ASP A 19 -16.51 -25.71 -30.41
CA ASP A 19 -16.82 -24.85 -31.52
C ASP A 19 -17.77 -23.74 -31.03
N SER A 20 -17.38 -22.51 -31.19
CA SER A 20 -18.23 -21.36 -31.06
C SER A 20 -18.75 -21.01 -32.44
N ALA A 21 -20.03 -21.18 -32.63
CA ALA A 21 -20.76 -20.59 -33.76
C ALA A 21 -21.20 -19.18 -33.40
N ALA A 22 -20.82 -18.31 -34.27
CA ALA A 22 -21.21 -16.98 -34.59
C ALA A 22 -22.74 -16.71 -34.62
N ALA A 23 -23.06 -15.47 -34.37
CA ALA A 23 -24.06 -14.61 -35.11
C ALA A 23 -24.21 -13.35 -34.27
N ASP A 24 -23.89 -12.26 -34.78
CA ASP A 24 -24.45 -11.40 -35.81
C ASP A 24 -25.41 -10.36 -35.24
N GLU A 25 -25.09 -9.21 -35.69
CA GLU A 25 -25.92 -8.10 -36.16
C GLU A 25 -26.35 -7.01 -35.21
N SER A 26 -25.70 -5.91 -35.44
CA SER A 26 -26.33 -4.65 -35.91
C SER A 26 -27.36 -3.99 -35.00
N THR A 27 -27.12 -2.78 -34.60
CA THR A 27 -28.00 -1.68 -35.01
C THR A 27 -27.59 -0.33 -34.43
N ARG A 28 -27.19 0.51 -35.36
CA ARG A 28 -27.59 1.90 -35.62
C ARG A 28 -27.16 3.00 -34.66
N LEU A 29 -26.32 3.79 -35.25
CA LEU A 29 -26.27 5.24 -35.23
C LEU A 29 -27.63 5.92 -35.01
N VAL A 30 -27.67 6.83 -34.07
CA VAL A 30 -28.50 8.03 -34.20
C VAL A 30 -27.61 9.22 -33.91
N THR A 31 -27.29 9.91 -34.96
CA THR A 31 -26.93 11.31 -34.98
C THR A 31 -28.16 12.11 -34.58
N ASP A 32 -28.03 13.09 -33.74
CA ASP A 32 -28.59 14.39 -34.07
C ASP A 32 -27.89 15.52 -33.32
N SER A 33 -27.68 16.53 -34.07
CA SER A 33 -27.10 17.81 -33.86
C SER A 33 -28.03 18.72 -33.07
N SER A 34 -27.48 19.68 -32.35
CA SER A 34 -27.90 21.08 -32.33
C SER A 34 -26.98 21.83 -31.37
N ASP A 35 -26.05 22.59 -31.87
CA ASP A 35 -25.97 24.05 -31.96
C ASP A 35 -26.72 24.82 -30.86
N ASP A 36 -25.96 25.60 -30.06
CA ASP A 36 -26.12 27.05 -29.88
C ASP A 36 -24.95 27.54 -29.02
N LYS A 37 -24.07 28.24 -29.49
CA LYS A 37 -23.72 29.64 -29.77
C LYS A 37 -24.17 30.59 -28.68
N SER A 38 -23.23 31.17 -27.97
CA SER A 38 -23.12 32.60 -27.71
C SER A 38 -22.14 32.96 -26.59
N THR A 39 -21.06 33.53 -26.97
CA THR A 39 -20.65 34.93 -26.78
C THR A 39 -19.96 35.25 -25.48
N ALA A 40 -18.64 35.48 -25.57
CA ALA A 40 -17.91 36.41 -24.72
C ALA A 40 -18.29 37.88 -25.11
N PRO A 41 -18.07 38.85 -24.28
CA PRO A 41 -16.75 39.46 -24.25
C PRO A 41 -16.27 40.08 -22.89
N ALA A 42 -14.97 40.13 -22.78
CA ALA A 42 -14.04 41.16 -22.35
C ALA A 42 -14.50 42.28 -21.41
N SER A 43 -13.71 42.52 -20.38
CA SER A 43 -13.10 43.85 -20.10
C SER A 43 -12.18 43.78 -18.87
N SER A 44 -10.90 43.99 -19.06
CA SER A 44 -10.01 44.64 -18.08
C SER A 44 -10.33 46.17 -18.06
N PRO A 45 -9.92 46.98 -17.06
CA PRO A 45 -8.51 47.21 -16.75
C PRO A 45 -8.17 47.61 -15.33
N GLY A 46 -6.92 47.43 -14.94
CA GLY A 46 -6.09 48.46 -14.33
C GLY A 46 -6.22 48.76 -12.87
N ALA A 47 -5.22 48.42 -12.11
CA ALA A 47 -4.65 49.36 -11.12
C ALA A 47 -3.17 49.01 -10.89
N ASP A 48 -2.39 49.87 -11.42
CA ASP A 48 -0.98 50.15 -11.16
C ASP A 48 -0.80 50.46 -9.66
N THR A 49 0.10 49.72 -9.00
CA THR A 49 0.64 50.18 -7.71
C THR A 49 2.16 50.02 -7.76
N THR A 50 2.75 51.09 -8.13
CA THR A 50 4.16 51.42 -7.98
C THR A 50 4.59 51.27 -6.53
N VAL A 51 5.44 50.27 -6.23
CA VAL A 51 6.13 50.21 -4.94
C VAL A 51 7.54 50.83 -5.11
N VAL A 52 7.68 51.88 -4.32
CA VAL A 52 8.90 52.71 -4.21
C VAL A 52 10.03 51.86 -3.60
N ILE A 53 11.18 51.86 -4.30
CA ILE A 53 12.44 51.30 -3.81
C ILE A 53 13.00 52.31 -2.78
N GLY A 54 13.00 51.93 -1.53
CA GLY A 54 13.76 52.58 -0.48
C GLY A 54 14.99 51.79 -0.16
N ALA A 55 16.14 52.23 -0.65
CA ALA A 55 17.43 51.72 -0.24
C ALA A 55 17.77 52.17 1.17
N SER A 56 18.08 51.24 2.05
CA SER A 56 18.90 51.51 3.22
C SER A 56 19.76 50.27 3.53
N ALA A 57 21.07 50.49 3.36
CA ALA A 57 22.09 49.54 3.67
C ALA A 57 22.22 49.36 5.19
N ALA A 58 22.17 48.10 5.63
CA ALA A 58 22.83 47.64 6.84
C ALA A 58 23.32 46.25 6.57
N VAL A 59 24.61 46.12 6.47
CA VAL A 59 25.35 44.88 6.42
C VAL A 59 25.33 44.31 7.84
N ASP A 60 24.57 43.24 8.05
CA ASP A 60 24.77 42.39 9.22
C ASP A 60 25.05 40.96 8.76
N ASP A 61 26.25 40.60 9.09
CA ASP A 61 26.92 39.35 9.02
C ASP A 61 26.18 38.32 9.90
N GLU A 62 25.25 37.56 9.30
CA GLU A 62 24.79 36.31 9.91
C GLU A 62 24.18 35.39 8.84
N MET A 63 25.00 34.99 7.87
CA MET A 63 24.58 34.00 6.89
C MET A 63 25.32 32.68 7.14
N THR A 64 25.10 32.13 8.32
CA THR A 64 25.37 30.72 8.62
C THR A 64 24.25 30.19 9.49
N ARG A 65 23.01 30.26 8.97
CA ARG A 65 21.98 29.36 9.51
C ARG A 65 22.08 28.08 8.72
N ALA A 66 22.72 27.12 9.37
CA ALA A 66 22.63 25.71 9.03
C ALA A 66 21.21 25.37 8.60
N ILE A 67 21.12 24.69 7.46
CA ILE A 67 19.92 23.97 7.04
C ILE A 67 19.43 23.22 8.28
N GLY A 68 18.33 23.70 8.87
CA GLY A 68 17.79 23.16 10.12
C GLY A 68 17.48 21.69 9.93
N ALA A 69 18.29 20.87 10.54
CA ALA A 69 17.82 19.56 10.89
C ALA A 69 16.51 19.75 11.68
N PRO A 70 15.44 18.98 11.41
CA PRO A 70 14.25 19.07 12.22
C PRO A 70 14.66 18.85 13.68
N SER A 71 14.45 19.85 14.51
CA SER A 71 14.61 19.73 15.94
C SER A 71 13.59 18.71 16.42
N VAL A 72 14.04 17.49 16.67
CA VAL A 72 13.30 16.48 17.39
C VAL A 72 13.33 16.94 18.85
N ASP A 73 12.24 17.55 19.30
CA ASP A 73 12.02 17.82 20.72
C ASP A 73 11.90 16.46 21.44
N PRO A 74 12.83 16.11 22.32
CA PRO A 74 12.80 14.82 23.01
C PRO A 74 11.72 14.72 24.09
N ALA A 75 10.85 15.75 24.22
CA ALA A 75 9.80 15.82 25.23
C ALA A 75 8.38 15.73 24.69
N ALA A 76 8.18 15.71 23.36
CA ALA A 76 6.90 15.37 22.80
C ALA A 76 6.81 13.84 22.79
N GLY A 77 6.18 13.28 23.79
CA GLY A 77 5.66 11.92 23.75
C GLY A 77 4.62 11.85 22.65
N GLU A 78 5.05 11.92 21.41
CA GLU A 78 4.20 11.64 20.26
C GLU A 78 3.77 10.19 20.41
N SER A 79 2.50 10.04 20.79
CA SER A 79 1.84 8.76 20.70
C SER A 79 2.05 8.26 19.28
N THR A 80 2.93 7.25 19.13
CA THR A 80 3.14 6.62 17.83
C THR A 80 1.77 6.28 17.26
N PRO A 81 1.52 6.50 15.96
CA PRO A 81 0.22 6.17 15.31
C PRO A 81 -0.23 4.73 15.58
N LEU A 82 0.69 3.91 16.07
CA LEU A 82 0.51 2.49 16.40
C LEU A 82 -0.10 2.26 17.79
N GLY A 83 -0.19 3.29 18.67
CA GLY A 83 -0.68 3.13 20.04
C GLY A 83 0.21 2.23 20.92
N GLY A 84 1.50 2.06 20.57
CA GLY A 84 2.43 1.23 21.28
C GLY A 84 3.77 1.08 20.54
N PRO A 85 4.72 0.31 21.11
CA PRO A 85 6.03 0.13 20.50
C PRO A 85 5.95 -0.66 19.18
N VAL A 86 6.94 -0.42 18.32
CA VAL A 86 7.07 -1.12 17.03
C VAL A 86 7.53 -2.56 17.27
N VAL A 87 6.86 -3.52 16.66
CA VAL A 87 7.23 -4.95 16.72
C VAL A 87 7.87 -5.45 15.42
N GLY A 88 7.80 -4.66 14.34
CA GLY A 88 8.39 -4.99 13.04
C GLY A 88 7.97 -4.00 11.98
N TRP A 89 8.34 -4.28 10.73
CA TRP A 89 8.05 -3.43 9.59
C TRP A 89 7.63 -4.25 8.37
N LEU A 90 6.81 -3.64 7.52
CA LEU A 90 6.57 -4.06 6.15
C LEU A 90 7.30 -3.09 5.22
N VAL A 91 8.28 -3.59 4.48
CA VAL A 91 9.09 -2.78 3.56
C VAL A 91 8.65 -3.06 2.13
N VAL A 92 8.35 -2.03 1.35
CA VAL A 92 7.99 -2.16 -0.07
C VAL A 92 9.25 -2.46 -0.88
N VAL A 93 9.37 -3.69 -1.38
CA VAL A 93 10.54 -4.13 -2.16
C VAL A 93 10.28 -4.15 -3.66
N LYS A 94 9.00 -4.18 -4.09
CA LYS A 94 8.59 -4.11 -5.50
C LYS A 94 7.24 -3.43 -5.63
N GLY A 95 7.00 -2.81 -6.78
CA GLY A 95 5.75 -2.11 -7.09
C GLY A 95 5.76 -0.63 -6.71
N PRO A 96 4.59 0.02 -6.74
CA PRO A 96 4.44 1.42 -6.35
C PRO A 96 4.89 1.64 -4.90
N GLY A 97 5.64 2.71 -4.69
CA GLY A 97 6.16 3.03 -3.35
C GLY A 97 7.40 2.25 -2.92
N ARG A 98 8.10 1.58 -3.85
CA ARG A 98 9.34 0.85 -3.52
C ARG A 98 10.31 1.72 -2.71
N GLY A 99 10.83 1.16 -1.61
CA GLY A 99 11.73 1.82 -0.67
C GLY A 99 11.01 2.43 0.54
N ASN A 100 9.68 2.57 0.50
CA ASN A 100 8.90 2.96 1.67
C ASN A 100 8.69 1.77 2.61
N PHE A 101 8.31 2.08 3.83
CA PHE A 101 7.98 1.08 4.85
C PHE A 101 6.79 1.56 5.70
N VAL A 102 6.13 0.61 6.33
CA VAL A 102 5.12 0.88 7.35
C VAL A 102 5.45 0.09 8.62
N PRO A 103 5.38 0.71 9.80
CA PRO A 103 5.64 0.03 11.06
C PRO A 103 4.43 -0.82 11.49
N LEU A 104 4.72 -1.88 12.23
CA LEU A 104 3.75 -2.77 12.86
C LEU A 104 3.82 -2.63 14.38
N GLY A 105 2.68 -2.56 15.04
CA GLY A 105 2.54 -2.55 16.50
C GLY A 105 2.00 -3.86 17.05
N TYR A 106 1.84 -3.94 18.37
CA TYR A 106 1.22 -5.09 19.04
C TYR A 106 -0.20 -5.37 18.51
N GLY A 107 -0.55 -6.66 18.50
CA GLY A 107 -1.85 -7.14 18.07
C GLY A 107 -2.08 -7.02 16.57
N ARG A 108 -3.31 -6.76 16.15
CA ARG A 108 -3.70 -6.73 14.74
C ARG A 108 -3.35 -5.40 14.06
N ASN A 109 -2.62 -5.48 12.97
CA ASN A 109 -2.30 -4.37 12.08
C ASN A 109 -3.03 -4.59 10.75
N SER A 110 -4.14 -3.88 10.56
CA SER A 110 -4.89 -3.93 9.30
C SER A 110 -4.12 -3.22 8.20
N ILE A 111 -4.17 -3.80 7.00
CA ILE A 111 -3.46 -3.34 5.81
C ILE A 111 -4.49 -2.87 4.78
N GLY A 112 -4.29 -1.69 4.22
CA GLY A 112 -5.10 -1.12 3.17
C GLY A 112 -4.57 0.23 2.72
N ARG A 113 -5.27 0.89 1.79
CA ARG A 113 -4.88 2.21 1.27
C ARG A 113 -5.46 3.38 2.07
N ALA A 114 -6.49 3.14 2.88
CA ALA A 114 -7.11 4.22 3.65
C ALA A 114 -6.17 4.70 4.76
N PRO A 115 -6.15 6.00 5.06
CA PRO A 115 -5.37 6.55 6.17
C PRO A 115 -5.77 6.01 7.55
N SER A 116 -6.97 5.42 7.66
CA SER A 116 -7.48 4.77 8.86
C SER A 116 -6.86 3.40 9.14
N GLU A 117 -6.18 2.80 8.15
CA GLU A 117 -5.51 1.53 8.33
C GLU A 117 -4.21 1.71 9.11
N ARG A 118 -3.94 0.79 10.04
CA ARG A 118 -2.69 0.85 10.84
C ARG A 118 -1.45 0.70 9.96
N ALA A 119 -1.52 -0.16 8.97
CA ALA A 119 -0.50 -0.33 7.94
C ALA A 119 -1.03 0.27 6.63
N CYS A 120 -0.98 1.59 6.51
CA CYS A 120 -1.47 2.32 5.34
C CYS A 120 -0.49 2.22 4.17
N LEU A 121 -0.90 1.58 3.08
CA LEU A 121 -0.14 1.40 1.84
C LEU A 121 -0.65 2.33 0.73
N ASN A 122 -0.70 3.63 0.99
CA ASN A 122 -1.16 4.61 0.01
C ASN A 122 -0.02 5.12 -0.89
N PHE A 123 0.64 4.20 -1.58
CA PHE A 123 1.76 4.50 -2.47
C PHE A 123 1.41 4.44 -3.96
N GLY A 124 0.11 4.41 -4.31
CA GLY A 124 -0.36 4.46 -5.69
C GLY A 124 -0.81 3.14 -6.29
N ASP A 125 -0.71 2.01 -5.60
CA ASP A 125 -1.25 0.73 -6.05
C ASP A 125 -2.77 0.68 -5.84
N THR A 126 -3.55 0.79 -6.91
CA THR A 126 -5.01 0.79 -6.85
C THR A 126 -5.61 -0.60 -6.66
N ASN A 127 -4.83 -1.66 -6.86
CA ASN A 127 -5.26 -3.05 -6.64
C ASN A 127 -5.28 -3.44 -5.16
N ILE A 128 -4.69 -2.61 -4.29
CA ILE A 128 -4.84 -2.75 -2.84
C ILE A 128 -6.20 -2.16 -2.45
N SER A 129 -7.02 -2.89 -1.71
CA SER A 129 -8.31 -2.39 -1.20
C SER A 129 -8.12 -1.19 -0.28
N ARG A 130 -9.14 -0.33 -0.20
CA ARG A 130 -9.10 0.84 0.69
C ARG A 130 -8.96 0.42 2.15
N ALA A 131 -9.78 -0.55 2.57
CA ALA A 131 -9.79 -1.05 3.93
C ALA A 131 -9.64 -2.56 3.94
N HIS A 132 -9.03 -3.07 5.00
CA HIS A 132 -8.99 -4.50 5.36
C HIS A 132 -8.61 -5.45 4.21
N HIS A 133 -7.64 -5.05 3.37
CA HIS A 133 -7.13 -5.95 2.32
C HIS A 133 -6.49 -7.20 2.94
N ALA A 134 -5.70 -7.01 3.97
CA ALA A 134 -5.05 -8.06 4.74
C ALA A 134 -4.83 -7.58 6.18
N ALA A 135 -4.29 -8.43 7.04
CA ALA A 135 -3.78 -7.98 8.34
C ALA A 135 -2.59 -8.83 8.77
N VAL A 136 -1.62 -8.16 9.43
CA VAL A 136 -0.55 -8.81 10.16
C VAL A 136 -0.83 -8.69 11.65
N THR A 137 -0.87 -9.81 12.35
CA THR A 137 -1.10 -9.86 13.79
C THR A 137 0.14 -10.37 14.49
N TYR A 138 0.62 -9.62 15.48
CA TYR A 138 1.65 -10.09 16.38
C TYR A 138 1.03 -10.65 17.65
N ASP A 139 1.40 -11.89 18.00
CA ASP A 139 1.08 -12.55 19.25
C ASP A 139 2.29 -12.49 20.20
N PRO A 140 2.25 -11.66 21.25
CA PRO A 140 3.39 -11.53 22.17
C PRO A 140 3.58 -12.77 23.06
N ARG A 141 2.54 -13.62 23.24
CA ARG A 141 2.64 -14.85 24.02
C ARG A 141 3.43 -15.92 23.26
N GLY A 142 3.05 -16.10 21.98
CA GLY A 142 3.72 -17.06 21.11
C GLY A 142 4.95 -16.48 20.44
N ARG A 143 5.20 -15.16 20.55
CA ARG A 143 6.27 -14.42 19.87
C ARG A 143 6.29 -14.63 18.36
N LYS A 144 5.08 -14.73 17.79
CA LYS A 144 4.85 -15.07 16.39
C LYS A 144 4.01 -14.04 15.68
N PHE A 145 4.24 -13.95 14.39
CA PHE A 145 3.45 -13.14 13.50
C PHE A 145 2.54 -14.01 12.63
N TYR A 146 1.36 -13.51 12.37
CA TYR A 146 0.37 -14.18 11.53
C TYR A 146 -0.14 -13.24 10.46
N LEU A 147 -0.29 -13.77 9.25
CA LEU A 147 -0.88 -13.08 8.12
C LEU A 147 -2.29 -13.62 7.87
N THR A 148 -3.24 -12.74 7.65
CA THR A 148 -4.60 -13.06 7.24
C THR A 148 -4.98 -12.25 6.02
N HIS A 149 -5.68 -12.88 5.08
CA HIS A 149 -6.40 -12.17 4.04
C HIS A 149 -7.64 -11.51 4.65
N GLY A 150 -8.06 -10.36 4.14
CA GLY A 150 -9.24 -9.61 4.60
C GLY A 150 -10.43 -9.77 3.65
N ASP A 151 -11.21 -8.68 3.52
CA ASP A 151 -12.45 -8.65 2.74
C ASP A 151 -12.20 -8.17 1.29
N SER A 152 -10.98 -8.31 0.78
CA SER A 152 -10.59 -7.85 -0.56
C SER A 152 -10.94 -8.87 -1.63
N ASP A 153 -11.38 -8.39 -2.81
CA ASP A 153 -11.54 -9.23 -4.00
C ASP A 153 -10.18 -9.71 -4.55
N ASN A 154 -9.12 -8.91 -4.36
CA ASN A 154 -7.78 -9.27 -4.78
C ASN A 154 -7.07 -10.04 -3.67
N LEU A 155 -6.58 -11.23 -3.99
CA LEU A 155 -5.93 -12.12 -3.02
C LEU A 155 -4.60 -11.56 -2.51
N THR A 156 -4.30 -11.91 -1.27
CA THR A 156 -2.98 -11.76 -0.64
C THR A 156 -2.20 -13.05 -0.82
N TYR A 157 -0.92 -12.96 -1.12
CA TYR A 157 -0.03 -14.12 -1.26
C TYR A 157 1.11 -14.05 -0.26
N LEU A 158 1.46 -15.19 0.32
CA LEU A 158 2.67 -15.40 1.11
C LEU A 158 3.67 -16.19 0.27
N GLY A 159 4.70 -15.51 -0.24
CA GLY A 159 5.50 -16.04 -1.33
C GLY A 159 4.65 -16.30 -2.57
N ASP A 160 4.59 -17.55 -3.00
CA ASP A 160 3.80 -17.98 -4.17
C ASP A 160 2.44 -18.61 -3.80
N ARG A 161 2.10 -18.67 -2.50
CA ARG A 161 0.87 -19.30 -2.02
C ARG A 161 -0.20 -18.27 -1.66
N PRO A 162 -1.46 -18.45 -2.11
CA PRO A 162 -2.55 -17.59 -1.68
C PRO A 162 -2.87 -17.82 -0.19
N VAL A 163 -3.11 -16.74 0.53
CA VAL A 163 -3.52 -16.73 1.93
C VAL A 163 -5.03 -16.85 2.00
N LEU A 164 -5.54 -18.06 2.23
CA LEU A 164 -6.97 -18.33 2.33
C LEU A 164 -7.43 -18.50 3.78
N SER A 165 -6.51 -18.65 4.70
CA SER A 165 -6.73 -18.79 6.13
C SER A 165 -5.64 -18.02 6.89
N VAL A 166 -5.61 -18.15 8.22
CA VAL A 166 -4.52 -17.61 9.04
C VAL A 166 -3.25 -18.41 8.76
N GLU A 167 -2.21 -17.71 8.32
CA GLU A 167 -0.89 -18.29 8.03
C GLU A 167 0.15 -17.70 8.97
N GLU A 168 1.05 -18.53 9.50
CA GLU A 168 2.23 -18.01 10.24
C GLU A 168 3.13 -17.25 9.27
N LEU A 169 3.53 -16.04 9.65
CA LEU A 169 4.37 -15.16 8.85
C LEU A 169 5.83 -15.30 9.29
N PRO A 170 6.65 -16.06 8.55
CA PRO A 170 8.04 -16.25 8.92
C PRO A 170 8.86 -14.96 8.71
N PRO A 171 9.95 -14.80 9.44
CA PRO A 171 10.88 -13.67 9.27
C PRO A 171 11.32 -13.52 7.82
N PHE A 172 11.36 -12.28 7.36
CA PHE A 172 11.81 -11.88 6.02
C PHE A 172 11.00 -12.45 4.85
N ALA A 173 9.83 -12.99 5.11
CA ALA A 173 8.92 -13.45 4.07
C ALA A 173 8.46 -12.31 3.16
N HIS A 174 8.09 -12.67 1.93
CA HIS A 174 7.48 -11.76 0.97
C HIS A 174 5.96 -11.92 0.97
N ILE A 175 5.27 -10.79 1.00
CA ILE A 175 3.82 -10.70 0.94
C ILE A 175 3.48 -9.93 -0.33
N SER A 176 2.70 -10.53 -1.24
CA SER A 176 2.25 -9.85 -2.45
C SER A 176 0.80 -9.44 -2.30
N ILE A 177 0.54 -8.15 -2.54
CA ILE A 177 -0.77 -7.51 -2.44
C ILE A 177 -0.93 -6.57 -3.64
N GLY A 178 -1.86 -6.88 -4.55
CA GLY A 178 -1.96 -6.15 -5.82
C GLY A 178 -0.67 -6.25 -6.63
N GLU A 179 -0.11 -5.11 -7.03
CA GLU A 179 1.19 -5.01 -7.73
C GLU A 179 2.38 -4.84 -6.77
N THR A 180 2.08 -4.67 -5.49
CA THR A 180 3.07 -4.37 -4.45
C THR A 180 3.56 -5.64 -3.78
N VAL A 181 4.88 -5.77 -3.66
CA VAL A 181 5.52 -6.82 -2.87
C VAL A 181 6.16 -6.19 -1.65
N LEU A 182 5.74 -6.67 -0.49
CA LEU A 182 6.24 -6.29 0.81
C LEU A 182 7.20 -7.34 1.33
N ARG A 183 8.28 -6.90 1.98
CA ARG A 183 9.13 -7.77 2.78
C ARG A 183 8.83 -7.52 4.25
N PHE A 184 8.50 -8.57 4.97
CA PHE A 184 8.33 -8.51 6.42
C PHE A 184 9.69 -8.49 7.11
N VAL A 185 9.88 -7.56 8.05
CA VAL A 185 11.08 -7.45 8.88
C VAL A 185 10.64 -7.42 10.33
N PRO A 186 10.77 -8.52 11.09
CA PRO A 186 10.45 -8.55 12.51
C PRO A 186 11.50 -7.78 13.32
N LEU A 187 11.06 -7.11 14.39
CA LEU A 187 11.89 -6.64 15.47
C LEU A 187 11.71 -7.56 16.69
N CYS A 188 10.44 -7.82 17.04
CA CYS A 188 10.10 -8.76 18.11
C CYS A 188 10.05 -10.19 17.57
N GLY A 189 10.29 -11.14 18.43
CA GLY A 189 10.32 -12.58 18.15
C GLY A 189 10.96 -13.34 19.30
N ASP A 190 11.52 -14.50 19.02
CA ASP A 190 12.10 -15.39 20.04
C ASP A 190 13.25 -14.75 20.82
N GLU A 191 14.04 -13.89 20.15
CA GLU A 191 15.25 -13.28 20.74
C GLU A 191 14.95 -11.98 21.50
N PHE A 192 13.87 -11.27 21.14
CA PHE A 192 13.53 -9.97 21.71
C PHE A 192 12.03 -9.70 21.72
N ASP A 193 11.53 -9.25 22.85
CA ASP A 193 10.23 -8.60 23.00
C ASP A 193 10.33 -7.44 23.99
N TRP A 194 9.56 -6.39 23.76
CA TRP A 194 9.52 -5.23 24.66
C TRP A 194 9.07 -5.57 26.08
N GLN A 195 8.42 -6.72 26.27
CA GLN A 195 8.00 -7.21 27.58
C GLN A 195 9.15 -7.88 28.37
N ASP A 196 10.24 -8.22 27.70
CA ASP A 196 11.39 -8.87 28.35
C ASP A 196 12.14 -7.94 29.32
N GLY A 197 12.04 -6.61 29.16
CA GLY A 197 12.66 -5.59 30.01
C GLY A 197 11.77 -5.05 31.14
N GLY A 198 10.55 -5.53 31.29
CA GLY A 198 9.58 -5.00 32.26
C GLY A 198 9.55 -5.67 33.64
N ALA A 199 10.42 -6.65 33.88
CA ALA A 199 10.49 -7.36 35.16
C ALA A 199 11.86 -7.22 35.79
N GLY A 200 12.22 -6.00 36.26
CA GLY A 200 13.33 -5.88 37.18
C GLY A 200 14.30 -4.73 36.91
N ASP A 201 14.00 -3.57 37.48
CA ASP A 201 14.93 -2.73 38.18
C ASP A 201 14.20 -2.06 39.35
#